data_1503c04d7d9f4614765f0380ef7d3f2d
#
_entry.id   1503c04d7d9f4614765f0380ef7d3f2d
#
_cell.length_a   1.000
_cell.length_b   1.000
_cell.length_c   1.000
_cell.angle_alpha   90.00
_cell.angle_beta   90.00
_cell.angle_gamma   90.00
#
_symmetry.space_group_name_H-M   'P 1'
#
loop_
_entity.id
_entity.type
_entity.pdbx_description
1 polymer ?
#
loop_
_entity_poly.entity_id
_entity_poly.type
_entity_poly.pdbx_seq_one_letter_code
_entity_poly.pdbx_strand_id
1 'polypeptide(L)'
;MLRPRVFKRAKVSDKAPRRGVGEHGEQGRRESDSDRRRMKISGLLGRAFARLRRSLWLSLGTDPVTKFPIRRRSDLVQLGGKGGSWSVPGQLLGPSSVVYCVGCGEDISFDLALIERFGCTVHAFDPTPRAIAYVERVAGKNAKYQFQPIGLWSERKTMRFFAPRDPQHVSHSVVNMQGTEEYFEAPVERLRDLQMSLEHSRIDLLKLDIEGAEYEVLRTLAEDSIFPRVLCVEFDEFFHPLDGEWRSRIIENVQRLRRLGYELVFTPGNANYTFVHAQ
;
A
#
# COMPACT_ATOMS: atom_id res chain seq x y z
N MET A 1 22.88 23.04 -15.41
CA MET A 1 22.61 22.04 -16.49
C MET A 1 23.34 20.77 -16.17
N LEU A 2 22.70 19.83 -15.47
CA LEU A 2 23.24 18.50 -15.17
C LEU A 2 22.48 17.48 -16.03
N ARG A 3 23.22 16.77 -16.89
CA ARG A 3 22.68 15.74 -17.79
C ARG A 3 22.25 14.50 -16.99
N PRO A 4 21.15 13.81 -17.34
CA PRO A 4 20.74 12.59 -16.67
C PRO A 4 21.74 11.46 -16.96
N ARG A 5 22.17 10.75 -15.91
CA ARG A 5 22.97 9.53 -16.03
C ARG A 5 22.10 8.38 -16.52
N VAL A 6 22.44 7.86 -17.70
CA VAL A 6 21.88 6.66 -18.29
C VAL A 6 22.32 5.46 -17.47
N PHE A 7 21.39 4.73 -16.86
CA PHE A 7 21.66 3.46 -16.19
C PHE A 7 21.91 2.36 -17.22
N LYS A 8 23.07 1.73 -17.16
CA LYS A 8 23.43 0.57 -17.97
C LYS A 8 22.62 -0.65 -17.53
N ARG A 9 21.98 -1.34 -18.48
CA ARG A 9 21.32 -2.64 -18.30
C ARG A 9 22.29 -3.67 -17.74
N ALA A 10 21.93 -4.34 -16.66
CA ALA A 10 22.60 -5.52 -16.16
C ALA A 10 22.40 -6.68 -17.17
N LYS A 11 23.50 -7.34 -17.57
CA LYS A 11 23.47 -8.53 -18.42
C LYS A 11 22.99 -9.72 -17.60
N VAL A 12 21.87 -10.30 -18.01
CA VAL A 12 21.46 -11.65 -17.60
C VAL A 12 22.38 -12.64 -18.29
N SER A 13 23.09 -13.48 -17.52
CA SER A 13 23.96 -14.52 -18.05
C SER A 13 23.13 -15.77 -18.33
N ASP A 14 22.89 -16.05 -19.61
CA ASP A 14 22.42 -17.34 -20.08
C ASP A 14 23.49 -18.41 -19.90
N LYS A 15 23.33 -19.28 -18.93
CA LYS A 15 23.99 -20.59 -18.90
C LYS A 15 22.93 -21.68 -18.85
N ALA A 16 22.68 -22.27 -20.00
CA ALA A 16 21.91 -23.50 -20.12
C ALA A 16 22.71 -24.69 -19.53
N PRO A 17 22.10 -25.58 -18.74
CA PRO A 17 22.73 -26.85 -18.37
C PRO A 17 22.55 -27.91 -19.46
N ARG A 18 23.60 -28.64 -19.70
CA ARG A 18 23.70 -29.77 -20.65
C ARG A 18 22.79 -30.91 -20.17
N ARG A 19 22.06 -31.49 -21.13
CA ARG A 19 21.24 -32.70 -20.97
C ARG A 19 22.11 -33.91 -20.61
N GLY A 20 21.81 -34.52 -19.45
CA GLY A 20 22.13 -35.91 -19.16
C GLY A 20 20.85 -36.74 -19.40
N VAL A 21 20.97 -37.73 -20.26
CA VAL A 21 19.91 -38.73 -20.52
C VAL A 21 19.93 -39.71 -19.37
N GLY A 22 18.83 -39.81 -18.64
CA GLY A 22 18.57 -40.84 -17.64
C GLY A 22 17.07 -41.12 -17.63
N GLU A 23 16.70 -42.24 -18.23
CA GLU A 23 15.36 -42.81 -18.15
C GLU A 23 15.05 -43.24 -16.72
N HIS A 24 14.11 -42.60 -16.05
CA HIS A 24 13.35 -43.20 -14.96
C HIS A 24 11.92 -42.66 -14.97
N GLY A 25 10.97 -43.59 -14.91
CA GLY A 25 9.55 -43.47 -15.17
C GLY A 25 8.84 -42.36 -14.43
N GLU A 26 8.11 -41.58 -15.19
CA GLU A 26 7.06 -40.67 -14.73
C GLU A 26 5.88 -41.47 -14.14
N GLN A 27 5.82 -41.59 -12.81
CA GLN A 27 4.54 -41.77 -12.15
C GLN A 27 4.03 -40.37 -11.68
N GLY A 28 3.49 -39.62 -12.65
CA GLY A 28 2.71 -38.44 -12.38
C GLY A 28 1.47 -38.80 -11.54
N ARG A 29 1.49 -38.57 -10.21
CA ARG A 29 0.28 -38.57 -9.43
C ARG A 29 -0.65 -37.47 -9.97
N ARG A 30 -1.65 -37.87 -10.74
CA ARG A 30 -2.78 -37.01 -11.09
C ARG A 30 -3.51 -36.70 -9.78
N GLU A 31 -3.38 -35.48 -9.26
CA GLU A 31 -4.25 -34.97 -8.21
C GLU A 31 -5.70 -35.23 -8.62
N SER A 32 -6.43 -35.94 -7.78
CA SER A 32 -7.80 -36.32 -8.07
C SER A 32 -8.68 -35.05 -8.05
N ASP A 33 -9.71 -35.05 -8.87
CA ASP A 33 -10.70 -33.96 -8.94
C ASP A 33 -11.39 -33.73 -7.56
N SER A 34 -11.39 -34.76 -6.71
CA SER A 34 -11.84 -34.71 -5.31
C SER A 34 -10.91 -33.89 -4.42
N ASP A 35 -9.59 -33.89 -4.63
CA ASP A 35 -8.63 -33.11 -3.84
C ASP A 35 -8.68 -31.65 -4.21
N ARG A 36 -8.86 -31.33 -5.49
CA ARG A 36 -9.09 -29.95 -5.96
C ARG A 36 -10.41 -29.37 -5.47
N ARG A 37 -11.47 -30.18 -5.37
CA ARG A 37 -12.75 -29.78 -4.78
C ARG A 37 -12.64 -29.56 -3.27
N ARG A 38 -11.92 -30.43 -2.55
CA ARG A 38 -11.67 -30.25 -1.11
C ARG A 38 -10.86 -28.99 -0.81
N MET A 39 -9.81 -28.71 -1.58
CA MET A 39 -9.04 -27.46 -1.43
C MET A 39 -9.87 -26.20 -1.73
N LYS A 40 -10.71 -26.22 -2.78
CA LYS A 40 -11.62 -25.09 -3.08
C LYS A 40 -12.67 -24.88 -1.99
N ILE A 41 -13.22 -25.95 -1.43
CA ILE A 41 -14.22 -25.88 -0.36
C ILE A 41 -13.59 -25.41 0.96
N SER A 42 -12.39 -25.87 1.30
CA SER A 42 -11.67 -25.41 2.50
C SER A 42 -11.29 -23.91 2.40
N GLY A 43 -10.89 -23.46 1.22
CA GLY A 43 -10.61 -22.04 0.97
C GLY A 43 -11.85 -21.15 0.99
N LEU A 44 -13.02 -21.64 0.55
CA LEU A 44 -14.30 -20.93 0.64
C LEU A 44 -14.82 -20.85 2.08
N LEU A 45 -14.73 -21.95 2.82
CA LEU A 45 -15.11 -22.01 4.25
C LEU A 45 -14.18 -21.13 5.09
N GLY A 46 -12.87 -21.14 4.82
CA GLY A 46 -11.89 -20.26 5.49
C GLY A 46 -12.21 -18.78 5.27
N ARG A 47 -12.54 -18.40 4.03
CA ARG A 47 -12.94 -17.01 3.70
C ARG A 47 -14.28 -16.62 4.32
N ALA A 48 -15.25 -17.51 4.34
CA ALA A 48 -16.55 -17.28 5.00
C ALA A 48 -16.37 -17.14 6.51
N PHE A 49 -15.54 -17.97 7.12
CA PHE A 49 -15.23 -17.90 8.57
C PHE A 49 -14.46 -16.64 8.94
N ALA A 50 -13.50 -16.23 8.12
CA ALA A 50 -12.78 -14.98 8.29
C ALA A 50 -13.72 -13.76 8.18
N ARG A 51 -14.66 -13.76 7.22
CA ARG A 51 -15.69 -12.71 7.09
C ARG A 51 -16.63 -12.67 8.30
N LEU A 52 -17.08 -13.83 8.76
CA LEU A 52 -17.96 -13.91 9.92
C LEU A 52 -17.24 -13.44 11.20
N ARG A 53 -15.99 -13.89 11.41
CA ARG A 53 -15.15 -13.45 12.52
C ARG A 53 -14.90 -11.94 12.47
N ARG A 54 -14.64 -11.40 11.28
CA ARG A 54 -14.48 -9.96 11.05
C ARG A 54 -15.76 -9.18 11.38
N SER A 55 -16.91 -9.65 10.90
CA SER A 55 -18.21 -9.02 11.19
C SER A 55 -18.52 -9.06 12.70
N LEU A 56 -18.17 -10.14 13.37
CA LEU A 56 -18.31 -10.27 14.82
C LEU A 56 -17.39 -9.30 15.58
N TRP A 57 -16.15 -9.12 15.13
CA TRP A 57 -15.21 -8.18 15.74
C TRP A 57 -15.64 -6.73 15.56
N LEU A 58 -16.19 -6.39 14.40
CA LEU A 58 -16.77 -5.05 14.15
C LEU A 58 -17.97 -4.81 15.07
N SER A 59 -18.87 -5.80 15.21
CA SER A 59 -20.06 -5.68 16.06
C SER A 59 -19.75 -5.66 17.57
N LEU A 60 -18.64 -6.27 17.99
CA LEU A 60 -18.17 -6.27 19.38
C LEU A 60 -17.30 -5.04 19.73
N GLY A 61 -17.10 -4.09 18.81
CA GLY A 61 -16.30 -2.89 19.05
C GLY A 61 -14.80 -3.19 19.31
N THR A 62 -14.29 -4.32 18.81
CA THR A 62 -12.90 -4.73 19.00
C THR A 62 -11.96 -4.15 17.96
N ASP A 63 -12.48 -3.46 16.93
CA ASP A 63 -11.68 -2.68 16.00
C ASP A 63 -11.05 -1.50 16.75
N PRO A 64 -9.73 -1.29 16.64
CA PRO A 64 -9.04 -0.17 17.28
C PRO A 64 -9.70 1.19 17.03
N VAL A 65 -10.28 1.36 15.84
CA VAL A 65 -10.90 2.63 15.42
C VAL A 65 -12.14 2.99 16.23
N THR A 66 -12.89 2.01 16.77
CA THR A 66 -14.08 2.27 17.58
C THR A 66 -13.80 3.06 18.85
N LYS A 67 -12.52 3.14 19.25
CA LYS A 67 -12.06 3.94 20.40
C LYS A 67 -11.90 5.42 20.10
N PHE A 68 -12.04 5.84 18.83
CA PHE A 68 -11.80 7.22 18.42
C PHE A 68 -13.07 7.87 17.86
N PRO A 69 -13.35 9.14 18.20
CA PRO A 69 -14.45 9.86 17.59
C PRO A 69 -14.15 10.12 16.11
N ILE A 70 -15.15 9.89 15.27
CA ILE A 70 -15.11 10.23 13.85
C ILE A 70 -15.80 11.57 13.66
N ARG A 71 -15.06 12.57 13.17
CA ARG A 71 -15.63 13.87 12.82
C ARG A 71 -16.41 13.76 11.52
N ARG A 72 -17.72 13.89 11.59
CA ARG A 72 -18.59 13.82 10.40
C ARG A 72 -18.31 14.98 9.45
N ARG A 73 -18.23 14.67 8.15
CA ARG A 73 -18.11 15.63 7.06
C ARG A 73 -19.13 15.32 5.99
N SER A 74 -19.73 16.38 5.43
CA SER A 74 -20.73 16.26 4.33
C SER A 74 -20.09 16.26 2.94
N ASP A 75 -18.79 16.58 2.84
CA ASP A 75 -18.06 16.69 1.58
C ASP A 75 -17.20 15.46 1.25
N LEU A 76 -17.41 14.35 1.97
CA LEU A 76 -16.72 13.10 1.66
C LEU A 76 -17.17 12.54 0.32
N VAL A 77 -16.22 12.23 -0.54
CA VAL A 77 -16.43 11.54 -1.81
C VAL A 77 -15.65 10.23 -1.81
N GLN A 78 -16.29 9.15 -2.21
CA GLN A 78 -15.63 7.86 -2.38
C GLN A 78 -15.10 7.77 -3.81
N LEU A 79 -13.82 7.45 -3.94
CA LEU A 79 -13.09 7.33 -5.20
C LEU A 79 -12.39 5.97 -5.26
N GLY A 80 -12.16 5.47 -6.47
CA GLY A 80 -11.49 4.19 -6.71
C GLY A 80 -12.45 3.03 -6.91
N GLY A 81 -11.87 1.88 -7.26
CA GLY A 81 -12.56 0.63 -7.55
C GLY A 81 -12.95 -0.15 -6.29
N LYS A 82 -13.50 -1.34 -6.51
CA LYS A 82 -14.03 -2.20 -5.43
C LYS A 82 -12.98 -2.70 -4.44
N GLY A 83 -11.70 -2.76 -4.84
CA GLY A 83 -10.57 -3.24 -4.03
C GLY A 83 -9.72 -2.12 -3.42
N GLY A 84 -9.62 -0.96 -4.10
CA GLY A 84 -8.73 0.16 -3.73
C GLY A 84 -9.47 1.49 -3.55
N SER A 85 -10.69 1.48 -2.98
CA SER A 85 -11.45 2.71 -2.80
C SER A 85 -11.15 3.42 -1.49
N TRP A 86 -11.06 4.76 -1.56
CA TRP A 86 -10.90 5.65 -0.41
C TRP A 86 -11.98 6.73 -0.39
N SER A 87 -12.36 7.17 0.80
CA SER A 87 -13.25 8.33 0.97
C SER A 87 -12.46 9.52 1.45
N VAL A 88 -12.47 10.60 0.67
CA VAL A 88 -11.70 11.82 0.93
C VAL A 88 -12.57 13.07 0.92
N PRO A 89 -12.22 14.13 1.67
CA PRO A 89 -12.95 15.41 1.65
C PRO A 89 -12.75 16.12 0.32
N GLY A 90 -13.80 16.15 -0.52
CA GLY A 90 -13.72 16.72 -1.87
C GLY A 90 -13.48 18.23 -1.91
N GLN A 91 -13.93 18.97 -0.89
CA GLN A 91 -13.71 20.42 -0.83
C GLN A 91 -12.25 20.83 -0.51
N LEU A 92 -11.43 19.87 -0.05
CA LEU A 92 -10.03 20.12 0.28
C LEU A 92 -9.07 19.90 -0.90
N LEU A 93 -9.59 19.39 -2.03
CA LEU A 93 -8.79 19.03 -3.20
C LEU A 93 -9.24 19.80 -4.43
N GLY A 94 -8.28 20.08 -5.33
CA GLY A 94 -8.51 20.82 -6.57
C GLY A 94 -7.35 20.66 -7.54
N PRO A 95 -7.37 21.40 -8.67
CA PRO A 95 -6.37 21.24 -9.74
C PRO A 95 -4.92 21.54 -9.33
N SER A 96 -4.72 22.38 -8.32
CA SER A 96 -3.39 22.73 -7.78
C SER A 96 -2.96 21.86 -6.60
N SER A 97 -3.73 20.85 -6.24
CA SER A 97 -3.39 19.96 -5.14
C SER A 97 -2.19 19.09 -5.49
N VAL A 98 -1.24 19.00 -4.56
CA VAL A 98 -0.12 18.07 -4.61
C VAL A 98 -0.54 16.79 -3.91
N VAL A 99 -0.63 15.72 -4.68
CA VAL A 99 -1.14 14.42 -4.22
C VAL A 99 -0.03 13.38 -4.31
N TYR A 100 0.23 12.69 -3.21
CA TYR A 100 1.16 11.57 -3.13
C TYR A 100 0.41 10.28 -2.83
N CYS A 101 0.53 9.28 -3.70
CA CYS A 101 -0.03 7.95 -3.51
C CYS A 101 1.12 6.94 -3.42
N VAL A 102 1.26 6.31 -2.25
CA VAL A 102 2.30 5.31 -1.99
C VAL A 102 1.66 3.95 -1.82
N GLY A 103 2.20 2.95 -2.55
CA GLY A 103 1.59 1.65 -2.70
C GLY A 103 0.54 1.65 -3.83
N CYS A 104 1.00 1.36 -5.05
CA CYS A 104 0.15 1.32 -6.24
C CYS A 104 -0.41 -0.08 -6.48
N GLY A 105 0.38 -1.13 -6.19
CA GLY A 105 0.02 -2.50 -6.48
C GLY A 105 -0.41 -2.69 -7.93
N GLU A 106 -1.49 -3.44 -8.13
CA GLU A 106 -2.17 -3.60 -9.41
C GLU A 106 -3.56 -2.95 -9.43
N ASP A 107 -3.79 -1.90 -8.59
CA ASP A 107 -5.02 -1.09 -8.60
C ASP A 107 -4.71 0.38 -8.30
N ILE A 108 -4.69 1.20 -9.35
CA ILE A 108 -4.54 2.66 -9.28
C ILE A 108 -5.85 3.40 -9.56
N SER A 109 -6.99 2.73 -9.39
CA SER A 109 -8.30 3.30 -9.68
C SER A 109 -8.62 4.54 -8.82
N PHE A 110 -8.14 4.57 -7.57
CA PHE A 110 -8.25 5.74 -6.70
C PHE A 110 -7.44 6.92 -7.24
N ASP A 111 -6.22 6.68 -7.64
CA ASP A 111 -5.29 7.69 -8.16
C ASP A 111 -5.84 8.33 -9.43
N LEU A 112 -6.34 7.50 -10.37
CA LEU A 112 -6.95 7.97 -11.61
C LEU A 112 -8.25 8.74 -11.35
N ALA A 113 -9.06 8.30 -10.39
CA ALA A 113 -10.28 8.99 -10.00
C ALA A 113 -10.00 10.36 -9.35
N LEU A 114 -8.89 10.52 -8.62
CA LEU A 114 -8.41 11.83 -8.12
C LEU A 114 -8.09 12.78 -9.28
N ILE A 115 -7.36 12.30 -10.28
CA ILE A 115 -7.03 13.08 -11.47
C ILE A 115 -8.30 13.49 -12.23
N GLU A 116 -9.19 12.55 -12.47
CA GLU A 116 -10.44 12.79 -13.19
C GLU A 116 -11.34 13.79 -12.44
N ARG A 117 -11.51 13.59 -11.14
CA ARG A 117 -12.43 14.37 -10.32
C ARG A 117 -11.94 15.78 -10.02
N PHE A 118 -10.65 15.93 -9.72
CA PHE A 118 -10.09 17.19 -9.22
C PHE A 118 -9.14 17.87 -10.20
N GLY A 119 -8.71 17.18 -11.25
CA GLY A 119 -7.75 17.71 -12.21
C GLY A 119 -6.33 17.89 -11.66
N CYS A 120 -6.02 17.33 -10.49
CA CYS A 120 -4.71 17.40 -9.85
C CYS A 120 -3.67 16.52 -10.55
N THR A 121 -2.41 16.68 -10.18
CA THR A 121 -1.33 15.75 -10.51
C THR A 121 -1.13 14.79 -9.35
N VAL A 122 -1.05 13.48 -9.66
CA VAL A 122 -0.73 12.44 -8.70
C VAL A 122 0.72 12.02 -8.88
N HIS A 123 1.50 12.09 -7.80
CA HIS A 123 2.84 11.54 -7.68
C HIS A 123 2.73 10.19 -6.98
N ALA A 124 2.98 9.12 -7.72
CA ALA A 124 2.78 7.76 -7.26
C ALA A 124 4.13 7.05 -7.05
N PHE A 125 4.22 6.23 -5.99
CA PHE A 125 5.46 5.58 -5.58
C PHE A 125 5.19 4.11 -5.26
N ASP A 126 5.90 3.19 -5.94
CA ASP A 126 5.87 1.77 -5.66
C ASP A 126 7.10 1.09 -6.27
N PRO A 127 7.93 0.37 -5.50
CA PRO A 127 9.12 -0.29 -6.01
C PRO A 127 8.83 -1.69 -6.57
N THR A 128 7.60 -2.20 -6.44
CA THR A 128 7.23 -3.58 -6.78
C THR A 128 7.27 -3.80 -8.29
N PRO A 129 7.99 -4.83 -8.79
CA PRO A 129 8.11 -5.06 -10.24
C PRO A 129 6.77 -5.22 -10.97
N ARG A 130 5.78 -5.85 -10.32
CA ARG A 130 4.43 -6.00 -10.88
C ARG A 130 3.69 -4.67 -10.95
N ALA A 131 3.81 -3.82 -9.92
CA ALA A 131 3.23 -2.47 -9.91
C ALA A 131 3.83 -1.60 -11.01
N ILE A 132 5.16 -1.64 -11.20
CA ILE A 132 5.86 -0.90 -12.26
C ILE A 132 5.29 -1.27 -13.64
N ALA A 133 5.20 -2.58 -13.95
CA ALA A 133 4.67 -3.06 -15.22
C ALA A 133 3.17 -2.72 -15.41
N TYR A 134 2.40 -2.77 -14.32
CA TYR A 134 0.98 -2.42 -14.33
C TYR A 134 0.78 -0.93 -14.61
N VAL A 135 1.47 -0.06 -13.89
CA VAL A 135 1.38 1.39 -14.03
C VAL A 135 1.80 1.83 -15.43
N GLU A 136 2.90 1.30 -15.97
CA GLU A 136 3.35 1.61 -17.33
C GLU A 136 2.26 1.31 -18.37
N ARG A 137 1.59 0.17 -18.21
CA ARG A 137 0.51 -0.25 -19.11
C ARG A 137 -0.74 0.61 -18.99
N VAL A 138 -1.15 0.98 -17.76
CA VAL A 138 -2.45 1.61 -17.49
C VAL A 138 -2.36 3.14 -17.52
N ALA A 139 -1.31 3.71 -16.97
CA ALA A 139 -1.16 5.15 -16.79
C ALA A 139 0.09 5.76 -17.43
N GLY A 140 0.95 4.97 -18.08
CA GLY A 140 2.23 5.45 -18.63
C GLY A 140 2.14 6.61 -19.66
N LYS A 141 0.93 6.86 -20.21
CA LYS A 141 0.67 7.99 -21.13
C LYS A 141 -0.10 9.15 -20.45
N ASN A 142 -0.46 9.02 -19.18
CA ASN A 142 -1.19 10.06 -18.48
C ASN A 142 -0.22 11.11 -17.90
N ALA A 143 -0.15 12.28 -18.50
CA ALA A 143 0.75 13.35 -18.08
C ALA A 143 0.54 13.82 -16.62
N LYS A 144 -0.62 13.56 -16.03
CA LYS A 144 -0.94 13.89 -14.63
C LYS A 144 -0.63 12.76 -13.64
N TYR A 145 -0.18 11.59 -14.13
CA TYR A 145 0.24 10.47 -13.30
C TYR A 145 1.76 10.32 -13.34
N GLN A 146 2.43 10.83 -12.32
CA GLN A 146 3.89 10.88 -12.22
C GLN A 146 4.38 9.74 -11.34
N PHE A 147 4.84 8.65 -11.95
CA PHE A 147 5.25 7.45 -11.24
C PHE A 147 6.76 7.38 -11.01
N GLN A 148 7.17 6.96 -9.81
CA GLN A 148 8.55 6.66 -9.46
C GLN A 148 8.65 5.26 -8.82
N PRO A 149 9.55 4.37 -9.32
CA PRO A 149 9.72 3.02 -8.81
C PRO A 149 10.59 3.01 -7.54
N ILE A 150 10.07 3.61 -6.46
CA ILE A 150 10.75 3.76 -5.17
C ILE A 150 9.75 3.57 -4.04
N GLY A 151 10.18 2.95 -2.93
CA GLY A 151 9.38 2.82 -1.72
C GLY A 151 9.58 4.00 -0.75
N LEU A 152 8.72 4.10 0.28
CA LEU A 152 8.90 5.01 1.40
C LEU A 152 9.43 4.28 2.63
N TRP A 153 10.33 4.97 3.34
CA TRP A 153 10.86 4.55 4.63
C TRP A 153 11.30 5.77 5.46
N SER A 154 11.90 5.53 6.62
CA SER A 154 12.42 6.60 7.49
C SER A 154 13.74 7.21 7.04
N GLU A 155 14.44 6.57 6.10
CA GLU A 155 15.73 7.01 5.56
C GLU A 155 15.98 6.44 4.16
N ARG A 156 16.87 7.05 3.42
CA ARG A 156 17.29 6.57 2.10
C ARG A 156 18.21 5.36 2.22
N LYS A 157 17.80 4.21 1.67
CA LYS A 157 18.58 2.97 1.60
C LYS A 157 17.99 1.99 0.59
N THR A 158 18.66 0.85 0.41
CA THR A 158 18.07 -0.31 -0.26
C THR A 158 17.48 -1.26 0.79
N MET A 159 16.26 -1.71 0.58
CA MET A 159 15.55 -2.63 1.48
C MET A 159 15.05 -3.87 0.75
N ARG A 160 14.85 -4.94 1.51
CA ARG A 160 14.19 -6.15 1.04
C ARG A 160 12.70 -6.02 1.17
N PHE A 161 12.00 -6.38 0.11
CA PHE A 161 10.55 -6.46 0.03
C PHE A 161 10.15 -7.92 -0.08
N PHE A 162 9.62 -8.47 0.99
CA PHE A 162 9.28 -9.89 1.11
C PHE A 162 7.95 -10.17 0.41
N ALA A 163 7.92 -11.25 -0.38
CA ALA A 163 6.75 -11.65 -1.13
C ALA A 163 5.59 -12.10 -0.21
N PRO A 164 4.33 -11.90 -0.61
CA PRO A 164 3.20 -12.50 0.09
C PRO A 164 3.21 -14.03 -0.06
N ARG A 165 2.59 -14.74 0.89
CA ARG A 165 2.44 -16.21 0.82
C ARG A 165 1.63 -16.69 -0.39
N ASP A 166 0.63 -15.90 -0.78
CA ASP A 166 -0.14 -16.16 -1.98
C ASP A 166 0.51 -15.43 -3.16
N PRO A 167 1.11 -16.14 -4.12
CA PRO A 167 1.80 -15.51 -5.26
C PRO A 167 0.86 -14.76 -6.22
N GLN A 168 -0.46 -14.89 -6.05
CA GLN A 168 -1.43 -14.08 -6.79
C GLN A 168 -1.56 -12.66 -6.21
N HIS A 169 -1.18 -12.45 -4.96
CA HIS A 169 -1.15 -11.13 -4.34
C HIS A 169 0.12 -10.37 -4.74
N VAL A 170 0.04 -9.03 -4.70
CA VAL A 170 1.15 -8.13 -5.04
C VAL A 170 1.77 -7.44 -3.83
N SER A 171 1.18 -7.66 -2.67
CA SER A 171 1.45 -7.02 -1.39
C SER A 171 2.80 -7.42 -0.80
N HIS A 172 3.89 -6.85 -1.32
CA HIS A 172 5.23 -7.09 -0.78
C HIS A 172 5.51 -6.17 0.42
N SER A 173 6.03 -6.73 1.51
CA SER A 173 6.25 -6.05 2.79
C SER A 173 7.72 -5.91 3.15
N VAL A 174 8.14 -4.73 3.61
CA VAL A 174 9.51 -4.52 4.16
C VAL A 174 9.70 -5.13 5.54
N VAL A 175 8.62 -5.38 6.28
CA VAL A 175 8.66 -5.95 7.65
C VAL A 175 8.37 -7.45 7.70
N ASN A 176 8.31 -8.11 6.53
CA ASN A 176 8.05 -9.54 6.38
C ASN A 176 6.84 -10.06 7.18
N MET A 177 5.71 -9.37 7.04
CA MET A 177 4.48 -9.63 7.79
C MET A 177 3.97 -11.08 7.66
N GLN A 178 4.29 -11.75 6.55
CA GLN A 178 3.81 -13.10 6.27
C GLN A 178 4.87 -14.19 6.47
N GLY A 179 6.10 -13.84 6.88
CA GLY A 179 7.18 -14.78 7.20
C GLY A 179 7.61 -15.62 6.00
N THR A 180 7.82 -15.01 4.85
CA THR A 180 8.29 -15.64 3.62
C THR A 180 9.80 -15.44 3.44
N GLU A 181 10.44 -16.30 2.63
CA GLU A 181 11.88 -16.21 2.33
C GLU A 181 12.15 -15.50 0.99
N GLU A 182 11.17 -15.49 0.09
CA GLU A 182 11.26 -14.84 -1.21
C GLU A 182 11.17 -13.32 -1.06
N TYR A 183 12.11 -12.60 -1.67
CA TYR A 183 12.14 -11.14 -1.66
C TYR A 183 12.81 -10.58 -2.91
N PHE A 184 12.60 -9.30 -3.16
CA PHE A 184 13.44 -8.48 -4.05
C PHE A 184 14.02 -7.30 -3.27
N GLU A 185 15.06 -6.68 -3.81
CA GLU A 185 15.66 -5.47 -3.22
C GLU A 185 15.31 -4.25 -4.07
N ALA A 186 14.92 -3.16 -3.39
CA ALA A 186 14.60 -1.91 -4.04
C ALA A 186 15.01 -0.69 -3.18
N PRO A 187 15.20 0.48 -3.82
CA PRO A 187 15.46 1.72 -3.10
C PRO A 187 14.21 2.18 -2.36
N VAL A 188 14.44 2.71 -1.17
CA VAL A 188 13.45 3.46 -0.39
C VAL A 188 13.98 4.85 -0.09
N GLU A 189 13.08 5.80 0.11
CA GLU A 189 13.42 7.19 0.36
C GLU A 189 12.60 7.74 1.54
N ARG A 190 13.10 8.79 2.19
CA ARG A 190 12.35 9.54 3.19
C ARG A 190 11.39 10.51 2.50
N LEU A 191 10.17 10.64 3.03
CA LEU A 191 9.14 11.50 2.42
C LEU A 191 9.63 12.95 2.21
N ARG A 192 10.35 13.51 3.19
CA ARG A 192 10.96 14.85 3.10
C ARG A 192 11.88 14.97 1.88
N ASP A 193 12.72 13.97 1.66
CA ASP A 193 13.72 14.03 0.60
C ASP A 193 13.05 13.90 -0.78
N LEU A 194 11.97 13.09 -0.90
CA LEU A 194 11.11 13.05 -2.08
C LEU A 194 10.42 14.39 -2.32
N GLN A 195 9.82 14.98 -1.28
CA GLN A 195 9.15 16.27 -1.38
C GLN A 195 10.11 17.37 -1.85
N MET A 196 11.33 17.40 -1.31
CA MET A 196 12.37 18.34 -1.72
C MET A 196 12.83 18.10 -3.16
N SER A 197 13.03 16.85 -3.56
CA SER A 197 13.47 16.51 -4.92
C SER A 197 12.43 16.86 -6.00
N LEU A 198 11.16 16.89 -5.63
CA LEU A 198 10.03 17.28 -6.48
C LEU A 198 9.68 18.77 -6.36
N GLU A 199 10.45 19.52 -5.57
CA GLU A 199 10.27 20.97 -5.34
C GLU A 199 8.87 21.33 -4.81
N HIS A 200 8.25 20.44 -4.03
CA HIS A 200 6.94 20.67 -3.43
C HIS A 200 7.06 21.28 -2.03
N SER A 201 6.39 22.41 -1.80
CA SER A 201 6.37 23.08 -0.49
C SER A 201 5.35 22.49 0.48
N ARG A 202 4.36 21.73 -0.03
CA ARG A 202 3.30 21.08 0.77
C ARG A 202 2.84 19.80 0.09
N ILE A 203 2.12 18.99 0.84
CA ILE A 203 1.37 17.82 0.34
C ILE A 203 -0.09 18.02 0.77
N ASP A 204 -1.01 18.07 -0.20
CA ASP A 204 -2.43 18.25 0.07
C ASP A 204 -3.11 16.90 0.41
N LEU A 205 -2.67 15.81 -0.23
CA LEU A 205 -3.10 14.46 0.11
C LEU A 205 -1.91 13.49 0.09
N LEU A 206 -1.78 12.68 1.14
CA LEU A 206 -0.88 11.55 1.22
C LEU A 206 -1.68 10.27 1.45
N LYS A 207 -1.57 9.27 0.54
CA LYS A 207 -2.05 7.90 0.75
C LYS A 207 -0.86 7.02 1.10
N LEU A 208 -0.98 6.25 2.17
CA LEU A 208 -0.05 5.21 2.61
C LEU A 208 -0.78 3.88 2.68
N ASP A 209 -0.35 2.94 1.85
CA ASP A 209 -0.85 1.57 1.73
C ASP A 209 0.37 0.74 1.30
N ILE A 210 1.25 0.48 2.29
CA ILE A 210 2.65 0.09 2.08
C ILE A 210 3.08 -1.11 2.92
N GLU A 211 2.08 -1.92 3.27
CA GLU A 211 2.28 -3.28 3.80
C GLU A 211 3.21 -3.33 5.02
N GLY A 212 2.92 -2.47 6.03
CA GLY A 212 3.58 -2.45 7.33
C GLY A 212 4.68 -1.40 7.50
N ALA A 213 5.00 -0.60 6.48
CA ALA A 213 5.94 0.53 6.60
C ALA A 213 5.29 1.82 7.13
N GLU A 214 3.96 1.86 7.27
CA GLU A 214 3.17 3.04 7.66
C GLU A 214 3.67 3.66 8.96
N TYR A 215 3.95 2.84 9.97
CA TYR A 215 4.36 3.32 11.30
C TYR A 215 5.66 4.11 11.24
N GLU A 216 6.64 3.65 10.45
CA GLU A 216 7.92 4.35 10.28
C GLU A 216 7.73 5.66 9.51
N VAL A 217 6.93 5.66 8.44
CA VAL A 217 6.62 6.88 7.69
C VAL A 217 5.87 7.87 8.57
N LEU A 218 4.83 7.45 9.30
CA LEU A 218 4.08 8.31 10.21
C LEU A 218 4.94 8.90 11.33
N ARG A 219 5.96 8.17 11.79
CA ARG A 219 6.93 8.69 12.76
C ARG A 219 7.72 9.85 12.16
N THR A 220 8.18 9.71 10.93
CA THR A 220 8.99 10.75 10.26
C THR A 220 8.20 12.00 9.90
N LEU A 221 6.89 11.94 9.72
CA LEU A 221 6.04 13.11 9.48
C LEU A 221 6.20 14.16 10.59
N ALA A 222 6.16 13.69 11.84
CA ALA A 222 6.33 14.58 13.00
C ALA A 222 7.74 15.15 13.10
N GLU A 223 8.77 14.32 12.84
CA GLU A 223 10.18 14.73 12.89
C GLU A 223 10.51 15.80 11.84
N ASP A 224 9.93 15.65 10.66
CA ASP A 224 10.16 16.55 9.52
C ASP A 224 9.19 17.73 9.48
N SER A 225 8.21 17.78 10.41
CA SER A 225 7.14 18.79 10.42
C SER A 225 6.35 18.83 9.09
N ILE A 226 6.12 17.64 8.50
CA ILE A 226 5.33 17.47 7.28
C ILE A 226 3.93 17.01 7.69
N PHE A 227 2.94 17.85 7.43
CA PHE A 227 1.55 17.60 7.81
C PHE A 227 0.65 17.66 6.56
N PRO A 228 0.51 16.54 5.79
CA PRO A 228 -0.44 16.50 4.68
C PRO A 228 -1.84 16.88 5.14
N ARG A 229 -2.53 17.71 4.34
CA ARG A 229 -3.88 18.19 4.69
C ARG A 229 -4.89 17.06 4.82
N VAL A 230 -4.79 16.07 3.91
CA VAL A 230 -5.55 14.80 3.95
C VAL A 230 -4.55 13.66 4.03
N LEU A 231 -4.75 12.76 4.98
CA LEU A 231 -3.91 11.58 5.17
C LEU A 231 -4.79 10.33 5.12
N CYS A 232 -4.54 9.47 4.15
CA CYS A 232 -5.14 8.15 3.99
C CYS A 232 -4.12 7.08 4.39
N VAL A 233 -4.45 6.24 5.37
CA VAL A 233 -3.54 5.19 5.86
C VAL A 233 -4.27 3.86 5.92
N GLU A 234 -3.67 2.82 5.35
CA GLU A 234 -4.04 1.43 5.61
C GLU A 234 -3.08 0.85 6.65
N PHE A 235 -3.64 0.31 7.75
CA PHE A 235 -2.83 -0.38 8.76
C PHE A 235 -2.91 -1.89 8.51
N ASP A 236 -1.96 -2.41 7.75
CA ASP A 236 -1.94 -3.79 7.27
C ASP A 236 -1.83 -4.85 8.37
N GLU A 237 -1.30 -4.48 9.54
CA GLU A 237 -1.31 -5.36 10.71
C GLU A 237 -2.72 -5.79 11.14
N PHE A 238 -3.76 -5.09 10.71
CA PHE A 238 -5.13 -5.55 10.90
C PHE A 238 -5.41 -6.89 10.20
N PHE A 239 -4.79 -7.11 9.04
CA PHE A 239 -4.94 -8.33 8.26
C PHE A 239 -3.86 -9.36 8.57
N HIS A 240 -2.64 -8.88 8.78
CA HIS A 240 -1.42 -9.67 8.97
C HIS A 240 -0.67 -9.23 10.24
N PRO A 241 -1.21 -9.54 11.43
CA PRO A 241 -0.58 -9.16 12.69
C PRO A 241 0.84 -9.73 12.81
N LEU A 242 1.81 -8.90 13.14
CA LEU A 242 3.18 -9.34 13.43
C LEU A 242 3.24 -10.10 14.75
N ASP A 243 2.43 -9.67 15.73
CA ASP A 243 2.35 -10.26 17.08
C ASP A 243 1.02 -9.89 17.77
N GLY A 244 0.93 -10.12 19.08
CA GLY A 244 -0.26 -9.80 19.90
C GLY A 244 -0.51 -8.30 20.11
N GLU A 245 0.48 -7.44 19.89
CA GLU A 245 0.43 -6.00 20.20
C GLU A 245 -0.05 -5.11 19.03
N TRP A 246 -0.43 -5.71 17.91
CA TRP A 246 -0.84 -4.96 16.71
C TRP A 246 -1.94 -3.92 16.96
N ARG A 247 -2.90 -4.24 17.85
CA ARG A 247 -3.96 -3.29 18.22
C ARG A 247 -3.42 -2.07 18.95
N SER A 248 -2.49 -2.28 19.87
CA SER A 248 -1.83 -1.22 20.63
C SER A 248 -1.06 -0.32 19.68
N ARG A 249 -0.33 -0.88 18.70
CA ARG A 249 0.41 -0.10 17.70
C ARG A 249 -0.50 0.78 16.85
N ILE A 250 -1.62 0.25 16.34
CA ILE A 250 -2.60 1.06 15.60
C ILE A 250 -3.15 2.18 16.50
N ILE A 251 -3.58 1.86 17.72
CA ILE A 251 -4.12 2.83 18.67
C ILE A 251 -3.11 3.95 18.96
N GLU A 252 -1.86 3.61 19.23
CA GLU A 252 -0.79 4.56 19.52
C GLU A 252 -0.51 5.49 18.33
N ASN A 253 -0.50 4.96 17.11
CA ASN A 253 -0.30 5.78 15.91
C ASN A 253 -1.49 6.70 15.64
N VAL A 254 -2.73 6.24 15.80
CA VAL A 254 -3.91 7.12 15.72
C VAL A 254 -3.87 8.21 16.81
N GLN A 255 -3.47 7.86 18.03
CA GLN A 255 -3.31 8.85 19.11
C GLN A 255 -2.20 9.86 18.80
N ARG A 256 -1.09 9.40 18.21
CA ARG A 256 0.01 10.28 17.75
C ARG A 256 -0.49 11.27 16.70
N LEU A 257 -1.18 10.78 15.66
CA LEU A 257 -1.78 11.65 14.64
C LEU A 257 -2.73 12.68 15.25
N ARG A 258 -3.56 12.29 16.21
CA ARG A 258 -4.44 13.23 16.91
C ARG A 258 -3.68 14.31 17.69
N ARG A 259 -2.59 13.96 18.37
CA ARG A 259 -1.71 14.95 19.04
C ARG A 259 -1.05 15.92 18.06
N LEU A 260 -0.83 15.46 16.82
CA LEU A 260 -0.32 16.30 15.72
C LEU A 260 -1.41 17.13 15.03
N GLY A 261 -2.64 17.14 15.53
CA GLY A 261 -3.73 17.95 14.98
C GLY A 261 -4.58 17.25 13.93
N TYR A 262 -4.42 15.93 13.72
CA TYR A 262 -5.28 15.19 12.80
C TYR A 262 -6.59 14.76 13.46
N GLU A 263 -7.67 14.89 12.70
CA GLU A 263 -8.99 14.38 13.05
C GLU A 263 -9.33 13.20 12.14
N LEU A 264 -9.80 12.09 12.72
CA LEU A 264 -10.33 10.97 11.96
C LEU A 264 -11.68 11.39 11.37
N VAL A 265 -11.83 11.35 10.04
CA VAL A 265 -13.05 11.76 9.34
C VAL A 265 -13.79 10.61 8.68
N PHE A 266 -13.09 9.53 8.34
CA PHE A 266 -13.70 8.36 7.74
C PHE A 266 -12.92 7.08 8.03
N THR A 267 -13.65 5.98 8.19
CA THR A 267 -13.17 4.60 8.12
C THR A 267 -14.35 3.71 7.76
N PRO A 268 -14.19 2.73 6.88
CA PRO A 268 -15.22 1.73 6.60
C PRO A 268 -15.27 0.62 7.66
N GLY A 269 -14.54 0.77 8.81
CA GLY A 269 -14.43 -0.26 9.83
C GLY A 269 -13.52 -1.43 9.43
N ASN A 270 -12.48 -1.14 8.66
CA ASN A 270 -11.39 -2.06 8.31
C ASN A 270 -10.03 -1.35 8.56
N ALA A 271 -8.95 -1.78 7.89
CA ALA A 271 -7.63 -1.19 8.03
C ALA A 271 -7.51 0.27 7.51
N ASN A 272 -8.47 0.76 6.72
CA ASN A 272 -8.38 2.04 6.02
C ASN A 272 -8.91 3.20 6.85
N TYR A 273 -8.11 4.25 7.02
CA TYR A 273 -8.42 5.43 7.81
C TYR A 273 -8.15 6.70 7.00
N THR A 274 -9.10 7.63 7.01
CA THR A 274 -8.90 8.97 6.44
C THR A 274 -8.91 10.01 7.55
N PHE A 275 -7.82 10.76 7.61
CA PHE A 275 -7.62 11.85 8.54
C PHE A 275 -7.56 13.18 7.82
N VAL A 276 -7.91 14.26 8.52
CA VAL A 276 -7.73 15.65 8.08
C VAL A 276 -6.95 16.40 9.13
N HIS A 277 -5.91 17.12 8.73
CA HIS A 277 -5.17 18.00 9.60
C HIS A 277 -5.98 19.28 9.85
N ALA A 278 -6.27 19.57 11.11
CA ALA A 278 -6.88 20.84 11.52
C ALA A 278 -5.79 21.93 11.39
N GLN A 279 -5.94 22.79 10.38
CA GLN A 279 -5.09 23.99 10.20
C GLN A 279 -5.43 25.04 11.22
#